data_285516a7074bb9aaaf63d4f9a651902d
#
_entry.id   285516a7074bb9aaaf63d4f9a651902d
#
_cell.length_a   1.000
_cell.length_b   1.000
_cell.length_c   1.000
_cell.angle_alpha   90.00
_cell.angle_beta   90.00
_cell.angle_gamma   90.00
#
_symmetry.space_group_name_H-M   'P 1'
#
loop_
_entity.id
_entity.type
_entity.pdbx_description
1 polymer ?
#
loop_
_entity_poly.entity_id
_entity_poly.type
_entity_poly.pdbx_seq_one_letter_code
_entity_poly.pdbx_strand_id
1 'polypeptide(L)'
;METYKDHITLSPDMNEERLTKLRELFPDWFTQEGYLDINEVKKAVNPNSVEETERYEFRWFGKSAAKRNAFTPTRATLHYDEKRSVNAETTENIIIEGENLEVLKVLTSSYRNKVKCIYIDPPYNTGEDRVYKDDYSESKNQYWDRCEKGTNIDTNSNTDGRYHSSWLDLMYSRLLVARNLLKEDGVIFLSIDDHEIHHLHKICDEIFFEENFVANIVWQKRTSPDARCNLGPAHDYILVYAKNINNLKPTLNKVELTEERAAEYKNPDNDPRGNWASVDITGQTGHATESQFYTIKTPTGIEYAPPVGRCWALSKETFEELVKDNRIWFGQDGTSRPRKKVFLSEVDGANAWTWWTNQEVGHNQEAAKELKEMLGAADIFENPKPTRLLSKIFEIATNENDLILDFFAGSGTTGHSVVKLNNKQQAHRKFILVQIPEFTDKKSPAYKAGYKTISEITIARNKAVVEKYQKESEGKIIDEDYKLQLDQLGFKVFTLSKSSFPRTDFTPDPTKNEEENLALFQEYIKEKERQLTLAFNEEELITEILIKQGFMLTYKLEKQPRFTSNTVYLATDGEKEAYITVDANLNDETVEYFMQHTDKKFICIERALDTTKKFNLKEKMQEKFYAF
;
A
#
# COMPACT_ATOMS: atom_id res chain seq x y z
N MET A 1 -31.43 11.18 19.87
CA MET A 1 -30.07 11.65 20.27
C MET A 1 -29.11 10.55 19.84
N GLU A 2 -28.75 10.54 18.59
CA GLU A 2 -27.73 9.60 18.07
C GLU A 2 -26.40 9.96 18.68
N THR A 3 -25.73 8.95 19.15
CA THR A 3 -24.55 9.01 20.00
C THR A 3 -23.35 9.50 19.21
N TYR A 4 -23.14 10.80 19.21
CA TYR A 4 -21.97 11.51 18.69
C TYR A 4 -20.61 10.93 19.19
N LYS A 5 -20.66 10.09 20.22
CA LYS A 5 -19.50 9.47 20.88
C LYS A 5 -18.93 8.26 20.15
N ASP A 6 -19.74 7.52 19.39
CA ASP A 6 -19.27 6.29 18.74
C ASP A 6 -18.39 6.57 17.50
N HIS A 7 -18.60 7.68 16.81
CA HIS A 7 -17.81 8.05 15.63
C HIS A 7 -16.35 8.41 15.93
N ILE A 8 -16.05 8.83 17.17
CA ILE A 8 -14.70 9.26 17.56
C ILE A 8 -13.74 8.07 17.78
N THR A 9 -14.29 6.94 18.20
CA THR A 9 -13.49 5.77 18.59
C THR A 9 -13.35 4.71 17.48
N LEU A 10 -14.06 4.90 16.37
CA LEU A 10 -14.07 3.97 15.25
C LEU A 10 -13.26 4.52 14.06
N SER A 11 -12.76 3.62 13.22
CA SER A 11 -12.30 4.00 11.89
C SER A 11 -13.48 4.53 11.07
N PRO A 12 -13.26 5.31 9.98
CA PRO A 12 -14.34 5.80 9.13
C PRO A 12 -15.26 4.67 8.68
N ASP A 13 -16.59 4.88 8.80
CA ASP A 13 -17.56 3.95 8.25
C ASP A 13 -17.73 4.22 6.75
N MET A 14 -17.09 3.37 5.95
CA MET A 14 -17.13 3.49 4.50
C MET A 14 -18.50 3.18 3.90
N ASN A 15 -19.36 2.43 4.60
CA ASN A 15 -20.72 2.19 4.15
C ASN A 15 -21.61 3.40 4.40
N GLU A 16 -21.46 4.06 5.53
CA GLU A 16 -22.20 5.29 5.84
C GLU A 16 -21.83 6.41 4.87
N GLU A 17 -20.54 6.55 4.55
CA GLU A 17 -20.08 7.52 3.54
C GLU A 17 -20.67 7.22 2.15
N ARG A 18 -20.74 5.95 1.76
CA ARG A 18 -21.35 5.53 0.49
C ARG A 18 -22.86 5.78 0.46
N LEU A 19 -23.55 5.45 1.55
CA LEU A 19 -24.99 5.70 1.69
C LEU A 19 -25.30 7.19 1.64
N THR A 20 -24.49 8.03 2.28
CA THR A 20 -24.62 9.49 2.25
C THR A 20 -24.48 10.01 0.83
N LYS A 21 -23.45 9.59 0.10
CA LYS A 21 -23.27 9.97 -1.32
C LYS A 21 -24.40 9.48 -2.22
N LEU A 22 -24.88 8.25 -2.02
CA LEU A 22 -26.03 7.73 -2.76
C LEU A 22 -27.29 8.53 -2.46
N ARG A 23 -27.52 8.93 -1.21
CA ARG A 23 -28.67 9.73 -0.81
C ARG A 23 -28.63 11.14 -1.39
N GLU A 24 -27.44 11.74 -1.49
CA GLU A 24 -27.24 13.03 -2.15
C GLU A 24 -27.50 12.97 -3.66
N LEU A 25 -27.04 11.89 -4.32
CA LEU A 25 -27.14 11.73 -5.77
C LEU A 25 -28.53 11.22 -6.22
N PHE A 26 -29.16 10.34 -5.42
CA PHE A 26 -30.40 9.65 -5.76
C PHE A 26 -31.35 9.60 -4.55
N PRO A 27 -31.90 10.74 -4.11
CA PRO A 27 -32.78 10.80 -2.93
C PRO A 27 -34.06 9.97 -3.09
N ASP A 28 -34.54 9.79 -4.31
CA ASP A 28 -35.72 8.99 -4.69
C ASP A 28 -35.52 7.46 -4.50
N TRP A 29 -34.29 7.00 -4.30
CA TRP A 29 -33.99 5.61 -3.99
C TRP A 29 -34.12 5.26 -2.49
N PHE A 30 -34.52 6.23 -1.67
CA PHE A 30 -34.63 6.04 -0.22
C PHE A 30 -36.08 6.16 0.25
N THR A 31 -36.47 5.31 1.22
CA THR A 31 -37.78 5.40 1.88
C THR A 31 -37.87 6.66 2.74
N GLN A 32 -39.07 7.02 3.19
CA GLN A 32 -39.27 8.15 4.11
C GLN A 32 -38.52 7.99 5.44
N GLU A 33 -38.27 6.75 5.86
CA GLU A 33 -37.47 6.42 7.05
C GLU A 33 -35.96 6.46 6.77
N GLY A 34 -35.54 6.74 5.53
CA GLY A 34 -34.15 6.89 5.15
C GLY A 34 -33.42 5.59 4.79
N TYR A 35 -34.13 4.48 4.58
CA TYR A 35 -33.54 3.22 4.11
C TYR A 35 -33.48 3.16 2.60
N LEU A 36 -32.40 2.56 2.05
CA LEU A 36 -32.27 2.35 0.61
C LEU A 36 -33.32 1.33 0.12
N ASP A 37 -34.20 1.75 -0.81
CA ASP A 37 -35.14 0.88 -1.48
C ASP A 37 -34.47 0.17 -2.67
N ILE A 38 -34.12 -1.09 -2.47
CA ILE A 38 -33.45 -1.91 -3.48
C ILE A 38 -34.32 -2.09 -4.74
N ASN A 39 -35.66 -2.03 -4.61
CA ASN A 39 -36.54 -2.18 -5.76
C ASN A 39 -36.53 -0.92 -6.64
N GLU A 40 -36.47 0.27 -6.05
CA GLU A 40 -36.32 1.51 -6.80
C GLU A 40 -34.96 1.57 -7.50
N VAL A 41 -33.87 1.15 -6.83
CA VAL A 41 -32.55 1.00 -7.45
C VAL A 41 -32.59 0.03 -8.63
N LYS A 42 -33.24 -1.12 -8.48
CA LYS A 42 -33.38 -2.11 -9.57
C LYS A 42 -34.17 -1.53 -10.76
N LYS A 43 -35.28 -0.84 -10.50
CA LYS A 43 -36.09 -0.21 -11.55
C LYS A 43 -35.30 0.85 -12.33
N ALA A 44 -34.50 1.66 -11.62
CA ALA A 44 -33.74 2.75 -12.22
C ALA A 44 -32.54 2.25 -13.06
N VAL A 45 -31.81 1.24 -12.52
CA VAL A 45 -30.58 0.76 -13.16
C VAL A 45 -30.85 -0.27 -14.28
N ASN A 46 -31.90 -1.09 -14.14
CA ASN A 46 -32.26 -2.07 -15.14
C ASN A 46 -33.78 -2.31 -15.18
N PRO A 47 -34.55 -1.46 -15.88
CA PRO A 47 -36.02 -1.54 -15.95
C PRO A 47 -36.58 -2.89 -16.42
N ASN A 48 -35.78 -3.65 -17.17
CA ASN A 48 -36.16 -4.94 -17.73
C ASN A 48 -35.73 -6.13 -16.89
N SER A 49 -35.14 -5.93 -15.71
CA SER A 49 -34.56 -6.99 -14.85
C SER A 49 -35.59 -7.66 -13.93
N VAL A 50 -36.85 -7.74 -14.29
CA VAL A 50 -37.88 -8.46 -13.54
C VAL A 50 -37.75 -9.98 -13.74
N GLU A 51 -37.04 -10.42 -14.77
CA GLU A 51 -36.68 -11.82 -14.95
C GLU A 51 -35.35 -12.10 -14.25
N GLU A 52 -35.21 -13.23 -13.52
CA GLU A 52 -33.98 -13.74 -12.96
C GLU A 52 -32.94 -13.95 -14.08
N THR A 53 -32.24 -12.88 -14.46
CA THR A 53 -31.13 -12.98 -15.39
C THR A 53 -29.97 -13.62 -14.65
N GLU A 54 -29.53 -14.78 -15.13
CA GLU A 54 -28.28 -15.38 -14.70
C GLU A 54 -27.17 -14.32 -14.84
N ARG A 55 -26.53 -13.97 -13.70
CA ARG A 55 -25.44 -12.99 -13.68
C ARG A 55 -24.13 -13.73 -13.54
N TYR A 56 -23.14 -13.36 -14.31
CA TYR A 56 -21.78 -13.79 -14.05
C TYR A 56 -21.32 -13.20 -12.73
N GLU A 57 -21.11 -14.08 -11.73
CA GLU A 57 -20.67 -13.71 -10.39
C GLU A 57 -19.74 -14.78 -9.86
N PHE A 58 -18.57 -14.38 -9.33
CA PHE A 58 -17.70 -15.27 -8.63
C PHE A 58 -18.13 -15.37 -7.17
N ARG A 59 -18.59 -16.55 -6.74
CA ARG A 59 -19.15 -16.81 -5.40
C ARG A 59 -18.38 -17.90 -4.69
N TRP A 60 -18.22 -17.74 -3.39
CA TRP A 60 -17.69 -18.76 -2.48
C TRP A 60 -18.38 -18.64 -1.12
N PHE A 61 -18.20 -19.66 -0.25
CA PHE A 61 -18.74 -19.65 1.10
C PHE A 61 -17.96 -18.65 1.96
N GLY A 62 -18.62 -17.66 2.55
CA GLY A 62 -17.99 -16.61 3.39
C GLY A 62 -17.91 -15.23 2.75
N LYS A 63 -18.03 -15.09 1.41
CA LYS A 63 -17.87 -13.82 0.68
C LYS A 63 -18.62 -12.63 1.31
N SER A 64 -19.90 -12.81 1.65
CA SER A 64 -20.71 -11.75 2.26
C SER A 64 -20.23 -11.35 3.66
N ALA A 65 -19.71 -12.33 4.43
CA ALA A 65 -19.13 -12.08 5.73
C ALA A 65 -17.79 -11.36 5.61
N ALA A 66 -16.92 -11.77 4.70
CA ALA A 66 -15.64 -11.10 4.40
C ALA A 66 -15.86 -9.63 3.98
N LYS A 67 -16.87 -9.38 3.13
CA LYS A 67 -17.25 -8.02 2.73
C LYS A 67 -17.72 -7.17 3.91
N ARG A 68 -18.59 -7.71 4.76
CA ARG A 68 -19.02 -7.00 5.98
C ARG A 68 -17.85 -6.69 6.90
N ASN A 69 -16.95 -7.67 7.11
CA ASN A 69 -15.77 -7.46 7.95
C ASN A 69 -14.88 -6.33 7.42
N ALA A 70 -14.63 -6.30 6.11
CA ALA A 70 -13.84 -5.23 5.48
C ALA A 70 -14.39 -3.83 5.81
N PHE A 71 -15.71 -3.67 5.84
CA PHE A 71 -16.36 -2.38 6.07
C PHE A 71 -16.83 -2.14 7.51
N THR A 72 -16.70 -3.12 8.39
CA THR A 72 -16.97 -2.93 9.82
C THR A 72 -15.86 -2.05 10.41
N PRO A 73 -16.19 -0.89 11.00
CA PRO A 73 -15.20 -0.02 11.62
C PRO A 73 -14.44 -0.71 12.74
N THR A 74 -13.15 -0.42 12.84
CA THR A 74 -12.32 -0.92 13.94
C THR A 74 -12.25 0.06 15.09
N ARG A 75 -12.13 -0.49 16.30
CA ARG A 75 -11.78 0.26 17.52
C ARG A 75 -10.30 0.15 17.87
N ALA A 76 -9.52 -0.51 17.02
CA ALA A 76 -8.08 -0.61 17.21
C ALA A 76 -7.40 0.75 17.06
N THR A 77 -6.25 0.86 17.70
CA THR A 77 -5.33 2.00 17.58
C THR A 77 -3.91 1.50 17.38
N LEU A 78 -2.97 2.42 17.20
CA LEU A 78 -1.55 2.12 17.09
C LEU A 78 -0.79 2.78 18.23
N HIS A 79 0.02 2.00 18.92
CA HIS A 79 0.94 2.50 19.94
C HIS A 79 2.35 2.61 19.34
N TYR A 80 2.99 3.74 19.56
CA TYR A 80 4.36 3.98 19.13
C TYR A 80 5.35 3.23 20.03
N ASP A 81 6.29 2.50 19.42
CA ASP A 81 7.36 1.78 20.11
C ASP A 81 8.70 2.47 19.84
N GLU A 82 9.05 3.39 20.70
CA GLU A 82 10.31 4.14 20.64
C GLU A 82 11.53 3.22 20.67
N LYS A 83 11.49 2.16 21.48
CA LYS A 83 12.66 1.28 21.73
C LYS A 83 13.06 0.48 20.50
N ARG A 84 12.10 0.11 19.67
CA ARG A 84 12.34 -0.65 18.44
C ARG A 84 12.49 0.25 17.21
N SER A 85 12.20 1.55 17.34
CA SER A 85 12.34 2.53 16.28
C SER A 85 13.81 2.93 16.06
N VAL A 86 14.13 3.38 14.86
CA VAL A 86 15.48 3.81 14.46
C VAL A 86 15.38 5.16 13.77
N ASN A 87 16.13 6.16 14.24
CA ASN A 87 16.13 7.54 13.72
C ASN A 87 14.72 8.14 13.58
N ALA A 88 13.89 7.94 14.60
CA ALA A 88 12.46 8.22 14.56
C ALA A 88 12.11 9.70 14.32
N GLU A 89 12.98 10.62 14.73
CA GLU A 89 12.76 12.08 14.59
C GLU A 89 12.80 12.56 13.13
N THR A 90 13.57 11.87 12.30
CA THR A 90 13.87 12.30 10.93
C THR A 90 13.22 11.43 9.87
N THR A 91 12.94 10.17 10.18
CA THR A 91 12.39 9.19 9.22
C THR A 91 10.88 9.32 9.02
N GLU A 92 10.44 9.03 7.80
CA GLU A 92 9.02 8.89 7.44
C GLU A 92 8.62 7.44 7.12
N ASN A 93 9.55 6.48 7.28
CA ASN A 93 9.28 5.06 7.10
C ASN A 93 8.62 4.46 8.35
N ILE A 94 7.74 3.50 8.14
CA ILE A 94 6.90 2.93 9.20
C ILE A 94 6.90 1.41 9.11
N ILE A 95 7.03 0.75 10.27
CA ILE A 95 6.77 -0.69 10.43
C ILE A 95 5.67 -0.83 11.48
N ILE A 96 4.60 -1.57 11.14
CA ILE A 96 3.46 -1.79 12.03
C ILE A 96 3.35 -3.28 12.34
N GLU A 97 3.45 -3.61 13.61
CA GLU A 97 3.22 -4.95 14.12
C GLU A 97 1.75 -5.12 14.48
N GLY A 98 1.04 -5.99 13.76
CA GLY A 98 -0.38 -6.22 14.00
C GLY A 98 -1.07 -6.98 12.88
N GLU A 99 -2.33 -7.34 13.14
CA GLU A 99 -3.20 -7.97 12.14
C GLU A 99 -3.47 -6.97 11.00
N ASN A 100 -3.20 -7.38 9.77
CA ASN A 100 -3.15 -6.48 8.63
C ASN A 100 -4.50 -5.86 8.25
N LEU A 101 -5.63 -6.58 8.36
CA LEU A 101 -6.95 -6.01 8.06
C LEU A 101 -7.30 -4.86 9.03
N GLU A 102 -7.09 -5.07 10.34
CA GLU A 102 -7.36 -4.05 11.34
C GLU A 102 -6.41 -2.84 11.19
N VAL A 103 -5.13 -3.10 10.88
CA VAL A 103 -4.16 -2.03 10.57
C VAL A 103 -4.59 -1.24 9.33
N LEU A 104 -4.99 -1.90 8.23
CA LEU A 104 -5.49 -1.22 7.03
C LEU A 104 -6.71 -0.33 7.31
N LYS A 105 -7.64 -0.80 8.17
CA LYS A 105 -8.78 0.00 8.61
C LYS A 105 -8.34 1.25 9.40
N VAL A 106 -7.39 1.11 10.32
CA VAL A 106 -6.82 2.24 11.07
C VAL A 106 -6.16 3.24 10.12
N LEU A 107 -5.36 2.75 9.18
CA LEU A 107 -4.67 3.59 8.19
C LEU A 107 -5.62 4.33 7.25
N THR A 108 -6.85 3.85 7.07
CA THR A 108 -7.82 4.46 6.12
C THR A 108 -8.11 5.93 6.44
N SER A 109 -8.13 6.33 7.73
CA SER A 109 -8.37 7.72 8.13
C SER A 109 -7.26 8.68 7.69
N SER A 110 -6.01 8.22 7.70
CA SER A 110 -4.81 9.04 7.52
C SER A 110 -4.17 8.88 6.14
N TYR A 111 -4.32 7.71 5.51
CA TYR A 111 -3.61 7.33 4.28
C TYR A 111 -4.51 7.07 3.08
N ARG A 112 -5.81 7.42 3.14
CA ARG A 112 -6.72 7.32 1.99
C ARG A 112 -6.16 8.11 0.80
N ASN A 113 -6.07 7.48 -0.38
CA ASN A 113 -5.55 8.06 -1.63
C ASN A 113 -4.10 8.59 -1.53
N LYS A 114 -3.25 8.01 -0.67
CA LYS A 114 -1.86 8.45 -0.50
C LYS A 114 -0.82 7.44 -0.97
N VAL A 115 -1.17 6.16 -1.06
CA VAL A 115 -0.25 5.09 -1.45
C VAL A 115 -0.13 5.02 -2.97
N LYS A 116 1.08 5.15 -3.50
CA LYS A 116 1.35 5.03 -4.94
C LYS A 116 1.47 3.59 -5.39
N CYS A 117 2.17 2.77 -4.62
CA CYS A 117 2.40 1.36 -4.95
C CYS A 117 2.10 0.48 -3.74
N ILE A 118 1.28 -0.53 -3.94
CA ILE A 118 1.13 -1.64 -3.00
C ILE A 118 1.85 -2.84 -3.60
N TYR A 119 2.72 -3.47 -2.81
CA TYR A 119 3.26 -4.79 -3.11
C TYR A 119 2.88 -5.74 -2.00
N ILE A 120 2.41 -6.94 -2.33
CA ILE A 120 2.15 -7.99 -1.35
C ILE A 120 2.61 -9.36 -1.83
N ASP A 121 3.05 -10.14 -0.85
CA ASP A 121 3.41 -11.55 -0.99
C ASP A 121 2.57 -12.37 0.00
N PRO A 122 1.27 -12.62 -0.31
CA PRO A 122 0.35 -13.30 0.60
C PRO A 122 0.69 -14.79 0.70
N PRO A 123 0.10 -15.54 1.66
CA PRO A 123 0.18 -17.00 1.67
C PRO A 123 -0.31 -17.60 0.35
N TYR A 124 0.43 -18.56 -0.22
CA TYR A 124 0.11 -19.16 -1.53
C TYR A 124 -0.92 -20.28 -1.47
N ASN A 125 -1.35 -20.65 -0.26
CA ASN A 125 -2.33 -21.70 -0.01
C ASN A 125 -1.86 -23.08 -0.50
N THR A 126 -0.60 -23.43 -0.23
CA THR A 126 0.01 -24.70 -0.67
C THR A 126 -0.36 -25.92 0.17
N GLY A 127 -1.17 -25.73 1.24
CA GLY A 127 -1.57 -26.76 2.19
C GLY A 127 -0.68 -26.85 3.43
N GLU A 128 0.50 -26.28 3.38
CA GLU A 128 1.40 -26.07 4.51
C GLU A 128 1.40 -24.61 4.98
N ASP A 129 0.78 -23.74 4.16
CA ASP A 129 0.68 -22.31 4.45
C ASP A 129 -0.29 -22.05 5.60
N ARG A 130 0.07 -21.11 6.43
CA ARG A 130 -0.74 -20.65 7.55
C ARG A 130 -1.73 -19.60 7.03
N VAL A 131 -3.02 -19.92 7.04
CA VAL A 131 -4.10 -19.00 6.72
C VAL A 131 -4.78 -18.58 8.02
N TYR A 132 -4.95 -17.27 8.19
CA TYR A 132 -5.65 -16.73 9.34
C TYR A 132 -7.11 -17.17 9.30
N LYS A 133 -7.60 -17.79 10.37
CA LYS A 133 -9.03 -17.93 10.57
C LYS A 133 -9.57 -16.59 11.07
N ASP A 134 -10.19 -15.84 10.19
CA ASP A 134 -11.09 -14.75 10.55
C ASP A 134 -12.38 -15.36 11.10
N ASP A 135 -12.31 -15.97 12.30
CA ASP A 135 -13.47 -16.66 12.89
C ASP A 135 -14.43 -15.62 13.46
N TYR A 136 -15.49 -15.34 12.71
CA TYR A 136 -16.55 -14.39 13.07
C TYR A 136 -17.37 -14.83 14.29
N SER A 137 -17.18 -16.07 14.77
CA SER A 137 -17.86 -16.64 15.93
C SER A 137 -17.14 -16.35 17.25
N GLU A 138 -15.86 -15.98 17.21
CA GLU A 138 -15.13 -15.62 18.42
C GLU A 138 -15.55 -14.24 18.94
N SER A 139 -15.70 -14.14 20.27
CA SER A 139 -15.88 -12.82 20.88
C SER A 139 -14.65 -11.94 20.58
N LYS A 140 -14.89 -10.66 20.29
CA LYS A 140 -13.79 -9.67 20.05
C LYS A 140 -12.73 -9.68 21.17
N ASN A 141 -13.09 -10.13 22.39
CA ASN A 141 -12.15 -10.25 23.50
C ASN A 141 -11.15 -11.40 23.32
N GLN A 142 -11.60 -12.56 22.81
CA GLN A 142 -10.70 -13.69 22.51
C GLN A 142 -9.75 -13.37 21.37
N TYR A 143 -10.20 -12.60 20.38
CA TYR A 143 -9.35 -12.08 19.30
C TYR A 143 -8.22 -11.19 19.86
N TRP A 144 -8.56 -10.22 20.73
CA TRP A 144 -7.56 -9.34 21.34
C TRP A 144 -6.61 -10.06 22.29
N ASP A 145 -7.10 -11.04 23.05
CA ASP A 145 -6.25 -11.88 23.90
C ASP A 145 -5.23 -12.68 23.08
N ARG A 146 -5.59 -13.05 21.85
CA ARG A 146 -4.64 -13.67 20.91
C ARG A 146 -3.61 -12.68 20.38
N CYS A 147 -4.02 -11.47 20.03
CA CYS A 147 -3.10 -10.43 19.56
C CYS A 147 -2.08 -10.01 20.63
N GLU A 148 -2.49 -9.95 21.90
CA GLU A 148 -1.61 -9.59 23.01
C GLU A 148 -0.67 -10.75 23.44
N LYS A 149 -1.10 -12.00 23.29
CA LYS A 149 -0.34 -13.20 23.68
C LYS A 149 0.45 -13.84 22.55
N GLY A 150 0.34 -13.28 21.33
CA GLY A 150 0.83 -13.86 20.09
C GLY A 150 -0.14 -14.90 19.51
N THR A 151 -0.18 -15.01 18.20
CA THR A 151 -1.12 -15.88 17.49
C THR A 151 -0.47 -17.20 17.11
N ASN A 152 -1.09 -18.32 17.51
CA ASN A 152 -0.95 -19.57 16.78
C ASN A 152 -1.92 -19.53 15.61
N ILE A 153 -1.40 -19.53 14.40
CA ILE A 153 -2.19 -19.57 13.18
C ILE A 153 -2.38 -21.03 12.80
N ASP A 154 -3.66 -21.42 12.58
CA ASP A 154 -3.95 -22.77 12.12
C ASP A 154 -3.55 -22.92 10.64
N THR A 155 -3.01 -24.08 10.28
CA THR A 155 -2.73 -24.42 8.89
C THR A 155 -4.04 -24.71 8.14
N ASN A 156 -4.19 -24.10 6.96
CA ASN A 156 -5.29 -24.43 6.06
C ASN A 156 -4.96 -25.76 5.38
N SER A 157 -5.68 -26.83 5.76
CA SER A 157 -5.42 -28.17 5.24
C SER A 157 -6.19 -28.41 3.95
N ASN A 158 -5.56 -29.06 2.97
CA ASN A 158 -6.18 -29.49 1.71
C ASN A 158 -7.39 -30.43 1.91
N THR A 159 -7.55 -31.00 3.11
CA THR A 159 -8.69 -31.84 3.48
C THR A 159 -9.88 -31.05 4.00
N ASP A 160 -9.73 -29.73 4.24
CA ASP A 160 -10.84 -28.86 4.61
C ASP A 160 -11.68 -28.55 3.37
N GLY A 161 -12.98 -28.86 3.40
CA GLY A 161 -13.92 -28.51 2.30
C GLY A 161 -14.07 -27.00 2.05
N ARG A 162 -13.45 -26.15 2.86
CA ARG A 162 -13.42 -24.68 2.74
C ARG A 162 -12.02 -24.14 2.38
N TYR A 163 -11.12 -24.98 1.95
CA TYR A 163 -9.72 -24.65 1.69
C TYR A 163 -9.51 -23.34 0.90
N HIS A 164 -10.08 -23.24 -0.30
CA HIS A 164 -10.02 -22.03 -1.11
C HIS A 164 -10.87 -20.88 -0.54
N SER A 165 -12.02 -21.21 0.07
CA SER A 165 -12.94 -20.20 0.62
C SER A 165 -12.30 -19.38 1.74
N SER A 166 -11.59 -20.04 2.66
CA SER A 166 -10.89 -19.35 3.76
C SER A 166 -9.81 -18.41 3.26
N TRP A 167 -9.07 -18.84 2.25
CA TRP A 167 -8.05 -17.99 1.59
C TRP A 167 -8.68 -16.81 0.85
N LEU A 168 -9.79 -17.05 0.16
CA LEU A 168 -10.54 -16.00 -0.53
C LEU A 168 -11.10 -14.95 0.45
N ASP A 169 -11.65 -15.38 1.60
CA ASP A 169 -12.12 -14.47 2.66
C ASP A 169 -10.99 -13.58 3.17
N LEU A 170 -9.81 -14.18 3.44
CA LEU A 170 -8.61 -13.48 3.85
C LEU A 170 -8.22 -12.38 2.84
N MET A 171 -8.10 -12.74 1.58
CA MET A 171 -7.62 -11.82 0.54
C MET A 171 -8.65 -10.77 0.19
N TYR A 172 -9.92 -11.16 0.03
CA TYR A 172 -10.99 -10.27 -0.40
C TYR A 172 -11.20 -9.10 0.57
N SER A 173 -11.26 -9.38 1.88
CA SER A 173 -11.46 -8.35 2.90
C SER A 173 -10.34 -7.31 2.90
N ARG A 174 -9.10 -7.74 2.80
CA ARG A 174 -7.90 -6.88 2.80
C ARG A 174 -7.76 -6.04 1.54
N LEU A 175 -7.98 -6.66 0.39
CA LEU A 175 -7.92 -5.96 -0.90
C LEU A 175 -9.00 -4.88 -1.04
N LEU A 176 -10.22 -5.11 -0.52
CA LEU A 176 -11.29 -4.12 -0.49
C LEU A 176 -10.87 -2.86 0.28
N VAL A 177 -10.21 -3.01 1.42
CA VAL A 177 -9.72 -1.86 2.21
C VAL A 177 -8.49 -1.23 1.55
N ALA A 178 -7.53 -2.04 1.10
CA ALA A 178 -6.29 -1.59 0.50
C ALA A 178 -6.51 -0.71 -0.74
N ARG A 179 -7.52 -1.03 -1.57
CA ARG A 179 -7.89 -0.22 -2.74
C ARG A 179 -8.15 1.25 -2.39
N ASN A 180 -8.71 1.53 -1.20
CA ASN A 180 -9.01 2.91 -0.79
C ASN A 180 -7.76 3.71 -0.37
N LEU A 181 -6.67 3.03 -0.05
CA LEU A 181 -5.40 3.66 0.27
C LEU A 181 -4.64 4.11 -0.98
N LEU A 182 -4.86 3.44 -2.14
CA LEU A 182 -4.20 3.78 -3.39
C LEU A 182 -4.60 5.17 -3.90
N LYS A 183 -3.60 5.91 -4.41
CA LYS A 183 -3.81 7.11 -5.24
C LYS A 183 -4.61 6.76 -6.50
N GLU A 184 -5.19 7.74 -7.18
CA GLU A 184 -5.91 7.52 -8.45
C GLU A 184 -4.99 6.98 -9.56
N ASP A 185 -3.70 7.33 -9.53
CA ASP A 185 -2.64 6.78 -10.39
C ASP A 185 -1.85 5.65 -9.70
N GLY A 186 -2.43 5.06 -8.65
CA GLY A 186 -1.82 4.00 -7.85
C GLY A 186 -1.95 2.62 -8.50
N VAL A 187 -1.06 1.71 -8.10
CA VAL A 187 -0.95 0.35 -8.62
C VAL A 187 -0.68 -0.66 -7.51
N ILE A 188 -1.22 -1.88 -7.67
CA ILE A 188 -0.95 -3.00 -6.78
C ILE A 188 -0.30 -4.15 -7.56
N PHE A 189 0.74 -4.74 -6.96
CA PHE A 189 1.44 -5.94 -7.40
C PHE A 189 1.23 -7.05 -6.38
N LEU A 190 0.78 -8.22 -6.84
CA LEU A 190 0.44 -9.36 -5.98
C LEU A 190 1.22 -10.58 -6.45
N SER A 191 2.17 -11.04 -5.64
CA SER A 191 2.90 -12.29 -5.91
C SER A 191 2.03 -13.49 -5.58
N ILE A 192 2.02 -14.51 -6.44
CA ILE A 192 1.25 -15.74 -6.26
C ILE A 192 1.82 -16.85 -7.15
N ASP A 193 1.52 -18.11 -6.85
CA ASP A 193 1.83 -19.25 -7.70
C ASP A 193 0.59 -19.89 -8.35
N ASP A 194 0.77 -21.07 -8.96
CA ASP A 194 -0.28 -21.80 -9.68
C ASP A 194 -1.47 -22.21 -8.80
N HIS A 195 -1.32 -22.28 -7.46
CA HIS A 195 -2.39 -22.75 -6.58
C HIS A 195 -3.59 -21.79 -6.56
N GLU A 196 -3.36 -20.48 -6.51
CA GLU A 196 -4.42 -19.49 -6.31
C GLU A 196 -4.45 -18.36 -7.35
N ILE A 197 -3.58 -18.34 -8.37
CA ILE A 197 -3.53 -17.27 -9.39
C ILE A 197 -4.90 -16.99 -10.03
N HIS A 198 -5.64 -18.03 -10.37
CA HIS A 198 -6.93 -17.91 -11.04
C HIS A 198 -8.03 -17.37 -10.12
N HIS A 199 -8.01 -17.72 -8.83
CA HIS A 199 -8.91 -17.17 -7.84
C HIS A 199 -8.57 -15.72 -7.50
N LEU A 200 -7.28 -15.41 -7.34
CA LEU A 200 -6.79 -14.06 -7.09
C LEU A 200 -7.19 -13.10 -8.23
N HIS A 201 -7.03 -13.55 -9.48
CA HIS A 201 -7.43 -12.76 -10.63
C HIS A 201 -8.91 -12.41 -10.57
N LYS A 202 -9.79 -13.38 -10.25
CA LYS A 202 -11.25 -13.16 -10.17
C LYS A 202 -11.66 -12.19 -9.07
N ILE A 203 -11.06 -12.27 -7.88
CA ILE A 203 -11.38 -11.30 -6.83
C ILE A 203 -10.81 -9.91 -7.14
N CYS A 204 -9.67 -9.83 -7.82
CA CYS A 204 -9.11 -8.57 -8.28
C CYS A 204 -9.95 -7.93 -9.40
N ASP A 205 -10.47 -8.69 -10.36
CA ASP A 205 -11.43 -8.23 -11.37
C ASP A 205 -12.66 -7.57 -10.71
N GLU A 206 -13.17 -8.18 -9.63
CA GLU A 206 -14.32 -7.63 -8.90
C GLU A 206 -13.97 -6.36 -8.10
N ILE A 207 -12.81 -6.34 -7.45
CA ILE A 207 -12.41 -5.24 -6.55
C ILE A 207 -11.88 -4.04 -7.32
N PHE A 208 -10.98 -4.27 -8.28
CA PHE A 208 -10.29 -3.22 -9.04
C PHE A 208 -10.95 -2.92 -10.37
N PHE A 209 -11.87 -3.76 -10.83
CA PHE A 209 -12.52 -3.83 -12.14
C PHE A 209 -11.59 -4.38 -13.23
N GLU A 210 -12.16 -5.20 -14.11
CA GLU A 210 -11.43 -5.90 -15.19
C GLU A 210 -10.69 -4.92 -16.13
N GLU A 211 -11.27 -3.76 -16.42
CA GLU A 211 -10.64 -2.72 -17.24
C GLU A 211 -9.36 -2.12 -16.64
N ASN A 212 -9.13 -2.30 -15.33
CA ASN A 212 -7.94 -1.84 -14.63
C ASN A 212 -6.85 -2.90 -14.49
N PHE A 213 -7.05 -4.07 -15.10
CA PHE A 213 -5.99 -5.06 -15.23
C PHE A 213 -4.83 -4.49 -16.07
N VAL A 214 -3.61 -4.58 -15.55
CA VAL A 214 -2.41 -4.06 -16.21
C VAL A 214 -1.65 -5.18 -16.88
N ALA A 215 -1.26 -6.20 -16.10
CA ALA A 215 -0.45 -7.32 -16.60
C ALA A 215 -0.44 -8.50 -15.62
N ASN A 216 -0.09 -9.67 -16.14
CA ASN A 216 0.38 -10.82 -15.37
C ASN A 216 1.85 -11.05 -15.71
N ILE A 217 2.76 -10.79 -14.76
CA ILE A 217 4.19 -10.94 -14.93
C ILE A 217 4.57 -12.35 -14.50
N VAL A 218 5.40 -13.01 -15.29
CA VAL A 218 5.98 -14.32 -14.98
C VAL A 218 7.42 -14.12 -14.48
N TRP A 219 7.67 -14.49 -13.23
CA TRP A 219 8.98 -14.41 -12.60
C TRP A 219 9.62 -15.79 -12.47
N GLN A 220 10.77 -15.99 -13.08
CA GLN A 220 11.57 -17.19 -12.95
C GLN A 220 12.24 -17.23 -11.58
N LYS A 221 11.65 -17.98 -10.62
CA LYS A 221 12.11 -18.07 -9.23
C LYS A 221 13.24 -19.08 -8.98
N ARG A 222 13.51 -19.97 -9.94
CA ARG A 222 14.51 -21.05 -9.81
C ARG A 222 15.47 -21.07 -10.99
N THR A 223 16.67 -21.61 -10.76
CA THR A 223 17.73 -21.75 -11.77
C THR A 223 17.78 -23.13 -12.42
N SER A 224 17.13 -24.13 -11.79
CA SER A 224 17.12 -25.52 -12.26
C SER A 224 15.78 -26.20 -11.94
N PRO A 225 15.35 -27.17 -12.76
CA PRO A 225 14.15 -27.94 -12.49
C PRO A 225 14.29 -28.79 -11.22
N ASP A 226 13.17 -29.08 -10.57
CA ASP A 226 13.12 -30.03 -9.45
C ASP A 226 13.15 -31.46 -10.00
N ALA A 227 14.22 -32.19 -9.70
CA ALA A 227 14.41 -33.56 -10.18
C ALA A 227 13.36 -34.56 -9.65
N ARG A 228 12.56 -34.17 -8.68
CA ARG A 228 11.48 -35.01 -8.10
C ARG A 228 10.18 -34.93 -8.89
N CYS A 229 10.04 -33.98 -9.81
CA CYS A 229 8.83 -33.72 -10.57
C CYS A 229 9.07 -33.95 -12.06
N ASN A 230 8.09 -34.52 -12.78
CA ASN A 230 8.14 -34.65 -14.25
C ASN A 230 8.05 -33.27 -14.93
N LEU A 231 7.25 -32.33 -14.33
CA LEU A 231 7.16 -30.93 -14.71
C LEU A 231 7.32 -30.12 -13.42
N GLY A 232 8.53 -29.61 -13.16
CA GLY A 232 8.82 -28.83 -11.94
C GLY A 232 8.44 -27.36 -12.11
N PRO A 233 7.69 -26.76 -11.16
CA PRO A 233 7.36 -25.35 -11.21
C PRO A 233 8.62 -24.49 -11.07
N ALA A 234 8.89 -23.65 -12.07
CA ALA A 234 10.09 -22.83 -12.14
C ALA A 234 9.81 -21.33 -11.92
N HIS A 235 8.54 -20.94 -11.87
CA HIS A 235 8.12 -19.53 -11.83
C HIS A 235 7.02 -19.30 -10.81
N ASP A 236 6.84 -18.04 -10.47
CA ASP A 236 5.66 -17.48 -9.85
C ASP A 236 5.09 -16.38 -10.74
N TYR A 237 3.89 -15.95 -10.43
CA TYR A 237 3.22 -14.84 -11.09
C TYR A 237 3.25 -13.59 -10.21
N ILE A 238 3.23 -12.42 -10.85
CA ILE A 238 2.97 -11.15 -10.20
C ILE A 238 1.81 -10.51 -10.94
N LEU A 239 0.65 -10.54 -10.32
CA LEU A 239 -0.57 -9.96 -10.87
C LEU A 239 -0.57 -8.45 -10.61
N VAL A 240 -0.90 -7.65 -11.63
CA VAL A 240 -0.81 -6.19 -11.56
C VAL A 240 -2.14 -5.55 -11.91
N TYR A 241 -2.68 -4.73 -11.00
CA TYR A 241 -3.89 -3.94 -11.19
C TYR A 241 -3.65 -2.48 -10.86
N ALA A 242 -4.24 -1.60 -11.66
CA ALA A 242 -4.31 -0.17 -11.38
C ALA A 242 -5.54 0.16 -10.52
N LYS A 243 -5.52 1.24 -9.78
CA LYS A 243 -6.76 1.84 -9.28
C LYS A 243 -7.58 2.43 -10.41
N ASN A 244 -6.91 3.17 -11.32
CA ASN A 244 -7.45 3.65 -12.59
C ASN A 244 -6.34 3.59 -13.66
N ILE A 245 -6.51 2.71 -14.65
CA ILE A 245 -5.48 2.44 -15.65
C ILE A 245 -5.16 3.65 -16.52
N ASN A 246 -6.14 4.53 -16.76
CA ASN A 246 -5.93 5.72 -17.57
C ASN A 246 -5.04 6.74 -16.86
N ASN A 247 -5.09 6.79 -15.54
CA ASN A 247 -4.23 7.64 -14.72
C ASN A 247 -2.85 7.00 -14.50
N LEU A 248 -2.78 5.66 -14.42
CA LEU A 248 -1.51 4.94 -14.19
C LEU A 248 -0.59 4.95 -15.42
N LYS A 249 -1.11 4.66 -16.61
CA LYS A 249 -0.29 4.51 -17.83
C LYS A 249 0.71 5.64 -18.08
N PRO A 250 0.35 6.92 -17.93
CA PRO A 250 1.29 8.02 -18.12
C PRO A 250 2.39 8.12 -17.06
N THR A 251 2.21 7.46 -15.89
CA THR A 251 3.11 7.58 -14.73
C THR A 251 4.03 6.38 -14.54
N LEU A 252 3.87 5.32 -15.35
CA LEU A 252 4.77 4.17 -15.32
C LEU A 252 6.13 4.54 -15.92
N ASN A 253 7.17 4.26 -15.17
CA ASN A 253 8.54 4.56 -15.58
C ASN A 253 9.07 3.50 -16.55
N LYS A 254 9.97 3.94 -17.43
CA LYS A 254 10.80 3.04 -18.21
C LYS A 254 11.93 2.49 -17.34
N VAL A 255 12.39 1.28 -17.66
CA VAL A 255 13.55 0.67 -16.98
C VAL A 255 14.83 1.00 -17.75
N GLU A 256 15.95 1.08 -17.04
CA GLU A 256 17.26 1.23 -17.66
C GLU A 256 17.50 0.11 -18.67
N LEU A 257 18.19 0.46 -19.78
CA LEU A 257 18.62 -0.54 -20.74
C LEU A 257 19.66 -1.47 -20.10
N THR A 258 19.48 -2.78 -20.27
CA THR A 258 20.50 -3.75 -19.86
C THR A 258 21.80 -3.52 -20.67
N GLU A 259 22.95 -3.87 -20.09
CA GLU A 259 24.23 -3.75 -20.79
C GLU A 259 24.23 -4.49 -22.14
N GLU A 260 23.54 -5.65 -22.22
CA GLU A 260 23.38 -6.42 -23.45
C GLU A 260 22.63 -5.63 -24.53
N ARG A 261 21.50 -4.99 -24.17
CA ARG A 261 20.74 -4.12 -25.09
C ARG A 261 21.49 -2.85 -25.44
N ALA A 262 22.19 -2.24 -24.50
CA ALA A 262 23.03 -1.08 -24.76
C ALA A 262 24.18 -1.43 -25.73
N ALA A 263 24.73 -2.65 -25.66
CA ALA A 263 25.76 -3.15 -26.56
C ALA A 263 25.29 -3.39 -28.02
N GLU A 264 23.96 -3.47 -28.24
CA GLU A 264 23.40 -3.53 -29.61
C GLU A 264 23.54 -2.20 -30.35
N TYR A 265 23.67 -1.07 -29.61
CA TYR A 265 23.90 0.26 -30.17
C TYR A 265 25.37 0.40 -30.56
N LYS A 266 25.60 0.65 -31.86
CA LYS A 266 26.93 0.79 -32.44
C LYS A 266 27.03 2.11 -33.22
N ASN A 267 28.21 2.51 -33.58
CA ASN A 267 28.44 3.72 -34.38
C ASN A 267 29.29 3.40 -35.63
N PRO A 268 28.72 2.68 -36.62
CA PRO A 268 29.47 2.24 -37.79
C PRO A 268 29.83 3.36 -38.75
N ASP A 269 29.21 4.51 -38.69
CA ASP A 269 29.43 5.68 -39.54
C ASP A 269 30.08 6.86 -38.80
N ASN A 270 30.57 6.67 -37.58
CA ASN A 270 31.19 7.67 -36.74
C ASN A 270 30.35 8.95 -36.55
N ASP A 271 29.03 8.77 -36.38
CA ASP A 271 28.12 9.89 -36.09
C ASP A 271 28.52 10.57 -34.78
N PRO A 272 28.67 11.92 -34.75
CA PRO A 272 29.14 12.64 -33.57
C PRO A 272 28.19 12.55 -32.37
N ARG A 273 26.92 12.14 -32.55
CA ARG A 273 25.94 11.91 -31.49
C ARG A 273 26.17 10.61 -30.72
N GLY A 274 27.08 9.75 -31.19
CA GLY A 274 27.45 8.50 -30.51
C GLY A 274 26.79 7.26 -31.07
N ASN A 275 26.67 6.23 -30.23
CA ASN A 275 26.13 4.92 -30.63
C ASN A 275 24.62 4.99 -30.92
N TRP A 276 24.17 4.26 -31.93
CA TRP A 276 22.79 4.20 -32.36
C TRP A 276 22.38 2.78 -32.79
N ALA A 277 21.07 2.49 -32.74
CA ALA A 277 20.46 1.31 -33.31
C ALA A 277 19.57 1.67 -34.51
N SER A 278 19.48 0.79 -35.50
CA SER A 278 18.63 1.03 -36.66
C SER A 278 17.24 0.47 -36.47
N VAL A 279 16.21 1.26 -36.73
CA VAL A 279 14.79 0.90 -36.62
C VAL A 279 14.15 0.89 -38.00
N ASP A 280 13.28 -0.08 -38.25
CA ASP A 280 12.46 -0.15 -39.48
C ASP A 280 11.50 1.05 -39.52
N ILE A 281 11.37 1.67 -40.69
CA ILE A 281 10.48 2.80 -40.92
C ILE A 281 9.21 2.43 -41.68
N THR A 282 8.85 1.14 -41.73
CA THR A 282 7.58 0.71 -42.33
C THR A 282 6.48 0.51 -41.29
N GLY A 283 5.25 0.84 -41.63
CA GLY A 283 4.04 0.68 -40.81
C GLY A 283 2.98 -0.21 -41.48
N GLN A 284 1.93 -0.55 -40.70
CA GLN A 284 0.75 -1.22 -41.21
C GLN A 284 -0.17 -0.22 -41.95
N THR A 285 -0.89 -0.69 -42.97
CA THR A 285 -1.74 0.18 -43.84
C THR A 285 -3.08 0.59 -43.23
N GLY A 286 -3.50 0.04 -42.08
CA GLY A 286 -4.86 0.23 -41.53
C GLY A 286 -5.26 1.69 -41.25
N HIS A 287 -4.28 2.59 -41.04
CA HIS A 287 -4.49 4.04 -40.84
C HIS A 287 -3.55 4.87 -41.71
N ALA A 288 -3.06 4.32 -42.81
CA ALA A 288 -2.11 4.99 -43.67
C ALA A 288 -2.77 6.07 -44.54
N THR A 289 -2.08 7.20 -44.73
CA THR A 289 -2.46 8.27 -45.62
C THR A 289 -1.66 8.19 -46.92
N GLU A 290 -2.14 8.83 -48.01
CA GLU A 290 -1.45 8.83 -49.29
C GLU A 290 -0.01 9.35 -49.22
N SER A 291 0.28 10.26 -48.30
CA SER A 291 1.61 10.82 -48.05
C SER A 291 2.64 9.78 -47.57
N GLN A 292 2.22 8.59 -47.18
CA GLN A 292 3.06 7.49 -46.69
C GLN A 292 3.39 6.44 -47.78
N PHE A 293 2.89 6.64 -49.02
CA PHE A 293 3.16 5.79 -50.16
C PHE A 293 4.01 6.54 -51.19
N TYR A 294 5.31 6.53 -51.04
CA TYR A 294 6.27 7.17 -51.94
C TYR A 294 7.49 6.29 -52.16
N THR A 295 8.18 6.51 -53.26
CA THR A 295 9.45 5.83 -53.58
C THR A 295 10.60 6.61 -52.96
N ILE A 296 11.45 5.90 -52.21
CA ILE A 296 12.68 6.43 -51.61
C ILE A 296 13.84 6.06 -52.53
N LYS A 297 14.64 7.05 -52.87
CA LYS A 297 15.88 6.84 -53.65
C LYS A 297 17.10 6.91 -52.72
N THR A 298 17.91 5.85 -52.72
CA THR A 298 19.14 5.79 -51.95
C THR A 298 20.23 6.74 -52.49
N PRO A 299 21.29 7.02 -51.75
CA PRO A 299 22.43 7.79 -52.24
C PRO A 299 23.08 7.19 -53.46
N THR A 300 23.02 5.89 -53.64
CA THR A 300 23.54 5.15 -54.82
C THR A 300 22.54 5.04 -55.98
N GLY A 301 21.33 5.59 -55.84
CA GLY A 301 20.31 5.62 -56.87
C GLY A 301 19.34 4.46 -56.92
N ILE A 302 19.44 3.51 -55.98
CA ILE A 302 18.47 2.40 -55.86
C ILE A 302 17.14 2.93 -55.30
N GLU A 303 16.03 2.48 -55.89
CA GLU A 303 14.71 2.88 -55.51
C GLU A 303 13.98 1.82 -54.66
N TYR A 304 13.39 2.25 -53.53
CA TYR A 304 12.61 1.42 -52.64
C TYR A 304 11.19 1.96 -52.51
N ALA A 305 10.20 1.16 -52.87
CA ALA A 305 8.80 1.37 -52.50
C ALA A 305 8.49 0.66 -51.18
N PRO A 306 7.40 1.05 -50.48
CA PRO A 306 6.94 0.29 -49.33
C PRO A 306 6.68 -1.18 -49.72
N PRO A 307 6.95 -2.15 -48.84
CA PRO A 307 6.60 -3.55 -49.09
C PRO A 307 5.10 -3.73 -49.33
N VAL A 308 4.73 -4.78 -50.07
CA VAL A 308 3.31 -5.09 -50.29
C VAL A 308 2.58 -5.26 -48.96
N GLY A 309 1.46 -4.55 -48.80
CA GLY A 309 0.67 -4.52 -47.53
C GLY A 309 1.24 -3.64 -46.41
N ARG A 310 2.28 -2.81 -46.70
CA ARG A 310 2.86 -1.87 -45.75
C ARG A 310 2.95 -0.45 -46.36
N CYS A 311 3.07 0.55 -45.49
CA CYS A 311 3.39 1.93 -45.85
C CYS A 311 4.66 2.39 -45.14
N TRP A 312 5.22 3.53 -45.51
CA TRP A 312 6.24 4.16 -44.69
C TRP A 312 5.58 4.74 -43.44
N ALA A 313 6.21 4.58 -42.29
CA ALA A 313 5.72 5.16 -41.02
C ALA A 313 5.86 6.69 -40.95
N LEU A 314 6.57 7.28 -41.92
CA LEU A 314 6.90 8.69 -42.01
C LEU A 314 6.27 9.30 -43.26
N SER A 315 5.87 10.58 -43.21
CA SER A 315 5.56 11.34 -44.42
C SER A 315 6.85 11.59 -45.22
N LYS A 316 6.71 11.93 -46.49
CA LYS A 316 7.85 12.23 -47.35
C LYS A 316 8.67 13.39 -46.83
N GLU A 317 8.00 14.43 -46.35
CA GLU A 317 8.64 15.66 -45.81
C GLU A 317 9.47 15.29 -44.55
N THR A 318 8.90 14.57 -43.60
CA THR A 318 9.59 14.11 -42.37
C THR A 318 10.78 13.22 -42.71
N PHE A 319 10.63 12.34 -43.69
CA PHE A 319 11.71 11.50 -44.16
C PHE A 319 12.89 12.33 -44.72
N GLU A 320 12.62 13.32 -45.57
CA GLU A 320 13.64 14.22 -46.15
C GLU A 320 14.36 15.05 -45.07
N GLU A 321 13.64 15.49 -44.03
CA GLU A 321 14.22 16.17 -42.88
C GLU A 321 15.21 15.26 -42.12
N LEU A 322 14.79 14.00 -41.86
CA LEU A 322 15.64 13.02 -41.20
C LEU A 322 16.87 12.63 -42.04
N VAL A 323 16.77 12.64 -43.37
CA VAL A 323 17.91 12.45 -44.27
C VAL A 323 18.90 13.60 -44.14
N LYS A 324 18.41 14.85 -44.13
CA LYS A 324 19.25 16.04 -43.94
C LYS A 324 19.95 16.05 -42.58
N ASP A 325 19.30 15.54 -41.56
CA ASP A 325 19.85 15.41 -40.18
C ASP A 325 20.71 14.12 -40.00
N ASN A 326 21.06 13.42 -41.09
CA ASN A 326 21.83 12.18 -41.04
C ASN A 326 21.20 11.10 -40.10
N ARG A 327 19.86 11.07 -39.98
CA ARG A 327 19.15 10.11 -39.16
C ARG A 327 18.61 8.91 -39.93
N ILE A 328 18.86 8.86 -41.25
CA ILE A 328 18.49 7.72 -42.08
C ILE A 328 19.76 6.96 -42.47
N TRP A 329 19.74 5.66 -42.24
CA TRP A 329 20.81 4.74 -42.55
C TRP A 329 20.46 3.91 -43.78
N PHE A 330 21.29 3.94 -44.80
CA PHE A 330 21.13 3.21 -46.05
C PHE A 330 22.11 2.01 -46.19
N GLY A 331 22.67 1.51 -45.06
CA GLY A 331 23.76 0.56 -45.08
C GLY A 331 25.13 1.23 -45.24
N GLN A 332 26.20 0.46 -45.02
CA GLN A 332 27.56 0.98 -45.06
C GLN A 332 27.97 1.45 -46.47
N ASP A 333 27.39 0.82 -47.50
CA ASP A 333 27.60 1.12 -48.92
C ASP A 333 26.53 2.04 -49.53
N GLY A 334 25.55 2.47 -48.76
CA GLY A 334 24.48 3.36 -49.25
C GLY A 334 23.45 2.70 -50.15
N THR A 335 23.40 1.35 -50.20
CA THR A 335 22.52 0.58 -51.10
C THR A 335 21.31 -0.02 -50.39
N SER A 336 21.32 -0.10 -49.07
CA SER A 336 20.31 -0.84 -48.30
C SER A 336 19.00 -0.07 -48.17
N ARG A 337 17.91 -0.82 -47.87
CA ARG A 337 16.62 -0.21 -47.55
C ARG A 337 16.80 0.76 -46.36
N PRO A 338 16.16 1.95 -46.43
CA PRO A 338 16.31 2.99 -45.39
C PRO A 338 15.80 2.51 -44.03
N ARG A 339 16.57 2.79 -43.01
CA ARG A 339 16.24 2.58 -41.59
C ARG A 339 16.53 3.85 -40.81
N LYS A 340 15.76 4.14 -39.75
CA LYS A 340 15.99 5.30 -38.89
C LYS A 340 17.02 4.97 -37.82
N LYS A 341 17.99 5.87 -37.60
CA LYS A 341 18.90 5.83 -36.46
C LYS A 341 18.19 6.32 -35.20
N VAL A 342 18.30 5.57 -34.11
CA VAL A 342 17.88 5.97 -32.75
C VAL A 342 19.13 5.95 -31.89
N PHE A 343 19.54 7.10 -31.37
CA PHE A 343 20.77 7.24 -30.60
C PHE A 343 20.56 6.75 -29.16
N LEU A 344 21.56 6.06 -28.61
CA LEU A 344 21.54 5.58 -27.24
C LEU A 344 21.33 6.73 -26.23
N SER A 345 21.92 7.90 -26.50
CA SER A 345 21.78 9.10 -25.69
C SER A 345 20.37 9.72 -25.69
N GLU A 346 19.51 9.32 -26.63
CA GLU A 346 18.14 9.81 -26.77
C GLU A 346 17.11 8.81 -26.22
N VAL A 347 17.56 7.66 -25.71
CA VAL A 347 16.67 6.61 -25.21
C VAL A 347 16.52 6.74 -23.70
N ASP A 348 15.33 7.17 -23.26
CA ASP A 348 14.98 7.30 -21.83
C ASP A 348 14.76 5.94 -21.13
N GLY A 349 15.28 4.84 -21.69
CA GLY A 349 15.04 3.50 -21.20
C GLY A 349 14.08 2.69 -22.06
N ALA A 350 13.77 1.46 -21.63
CA ALA A 350 12.87 0.54 -22.30
C ALA A 350 11.60 0.31 -21.49
N ASN A 351 10.49 0.01 -22.18
CA ASN A 351 9.31 -0.49 -21.48
C ASN A 351 9.63 -1.85 -20.85
N ALA A 352 9.22 -2.04 -19.60
CA ALA A 352 9.29 -3.35 -18.97
C ALA A 352 8.35 -4.32 -19.69
N TRP A 353 8.80 -5.56 -19.86
CA TRP A 353 7.95 -6.63 -20.38
C TRP A 353 7.54 -7.58 -19.25
N THR A 354 6.70 -8.55 -19.53
CA THR A 354 6.08 -9.40 -18.50
C THR A 354 6.84 -10.71 -18.22
N TRP A 355 7.98 -10.93 -18.87
CA TRP A 355 8.84 -12.08 -18.64
C TRP A 355 10.10 -11.64 -17.89
N TRP A 356 10.20 -12.00 -16.60
CA TRP A 356 11.31 -11.62 -15.74
C TRP A 356 12.17 -12.82 -15.37
N THR A 357 13.41 -12.81 -15.86
CA THR A 357 14.35 -13.90 -15.61
C THR A 357 15.03 -13.78 -14.25
N ASN A 358 15.49 -14.92 -13.73
CA ASN A 358 16.29 -14.94 -12.49
C ASN A 358 17.61 -14.15 -12.61
N GLN A 359 18.17 -14.04 -13.81
CA GLN A 359 19.37 -13.24 -14.06
C GLN A 359 19.08 -11.74 -13.87
N GLU A 360 17.93 -11.29 -14.32
CA GLU A 360 17.51 -9.90 -14.26
C GLU A 360 17.06 -9.47 -12.84
N VAL A 361 16.20 -10.26 -12.20
CA VAL A 361 15.53 -9.86 -10.95
C VAL A 361 15.85 -10.75 -9.75
N GLY A 362 16.75 -11.70 -9.88
CA GLY A 362 17.10 -12.61 -8.79
C GLY A 362 16.16 -13.81 -8.64
N HIS A 363 16.48 -14.68 -7.71
CA HIS A 363 15.78 -15.93 -7.42
C HIS A 363 15.77 -16.24 -5.90
N ASN A 364 15.01 -17.26 -5.49
CA ASN A 364 14.83 -17.59 -4.07
C ASN A 364 16.14 -17.84 -3.31
N GLN A 365 17.13 -18.53 -3.92
CA GLN A 365 18.41 -18.78 -3.26
C GLN A 365 19.23 -17.51 -3.04
N GLU A 366 19.19 -16.56 -3.98
CA GLU A 366 19.80 -15.24 -3.82
C GLU A 366 19.16 -14.50 -2.65
N ALA A 367 17.83 -14.49 -2.58
CA ALA A 367 17.09 -13.84 -1.51
C ALA A 367 17.42 -14.43 -0.12
N ALA A 368 17.52 -15.75 -0.01
CA ALA A 368 17.95 -16.42 1.22
C ALA A 368 19.38 -16.02 1.63
N LYS A 369 20.29 -15.89 0.64
CA LYS A 369 21.66 -15.43 0.89
C LYS A 369 21.71 -13.97 1.32
N GLU A 370 20.94 -13.08 0.68
CA GLU A 370 20.81 -11.67 1.09
C GLU A 370 20.33 -11.56 2.54
N LEU A 371 19.30 -12.34 2.92
CA LEU A 371 18.79 -12.33 4.29
C LEU A 371 19.83 -12.85 5.31
N LYS A 372 20.54 -13.91 4.97
CA LYS A 372 21.64 -14.46 5.79
C LYS A 372 22.75 -13.43 5.99
N GLU A 373 23.13 -12.70 4.96
CA GLU A 373 24.14 -11.63 5.05
C GLU A 373 23.70 -10.49 5.97
N MET A 374 22.40 -10.15 5.96
CA MET A 374 21.86 -9.10 6.83
C MET A 374 21.74 -9.54 8.30
N LEU A 375 21.28 -10.75 8.56
CA LEU A 375 20.94 -11.22 9.91
C LEU A 375 21.97 -12.19 10.53
N GLY A 376 23.01 -12.56 9.79
CA GLY A 376 24.11 -13.40 10.28
C GLY A 376 23.80 -14.90 10.44
N ALA A 377 22.56 -15.35 10.18
CA ALA A 377 22.15 -16.74 10.30
C ALA A 377 21.33 -17.20 9.08
N ALA A 378 21.47 -18.48 8.71
CA ALA A 378 20.74 -19.07 7.60
C ALA A 378 19.34 -19.54 8.02
N ASP A 379 18.44 -19.66 7.06
CA ASP A 379 17.11 -20.26 7.20
C ASP A 379 16.23 -19.62 8.29
N ILE A 380 16.43 -18.31 8.53
CA ILE A 380 15.64 -17.52 9.50
C ILE A 380 14.21 -17.33 9.00
N PHE A 381 14.02 -17.22 7.68
CA PHE A 381 12.72 -17.04 7.05
C PHE A 381 12.63 -17.89 5.79
N GLU A 382 11.48 -18.55 5.58
CA GLU A 382 11.25 -19.38 4.41
C GLU A 382 10.90 -18.54 3.18
N ASN A 383 11.55 -18.82 2.07
CA ASN A 383 11.26 -18.21 0.76
C ASN A 383 11.17 -16.67 0.73
N PRO A 384 12.17 -15.93 1.28
CA PRO A 384 12.17 -14.48 1.13
C PRO A 384 12.22 -14.09 -0.35
N LYS A 385 11.69 -12.91 -0.70
CA LYS A 385 11.80 -12.38 -2.06
C LYS A 385 13.15 -11.67 -2.27
N PRO A 386 13.75 -11.72 -3.47
CA PRO A 386 14.99 -11.02 -3.75
C PRO A 386 14.79 -9.50 -3.85
N THR A 387 15.72 -8.72 -3.32
CA THR A 387 15.64 -7.25 -3.38
C THR A 387 15.61 -6.71 -4.80
N ARG A 388 16.28 -7.37 -5.76
CA ARG A 388 16.28 -6.96 -7.17
C ARG A 388 14.87 -7.02 -7.80
N LEU A 389 14.07 -8.01 -7.43
CA LEU A 389 12.69 -8.15 -7.89
C LEU A 389 11.84 -6.96 -7.46
N LEU A 390 11.87 -6.65 -6.16
CA LEU A 390 11.07 -5.57 -5.61
C LEU A 390 11.60 -4.20 -6.05
N SER A 391 12.92 -4.02 -6.13
CA SER A 391 13.51 -2.78 -6.67
C SER A 391 13.04 -2.49 -8.08
N LYS A 392 12.95 -3.51 -8.95
CA LYS A 392 12.42 -3.35 -10.31
C LYS A 392 10.93 -2.96 -10.30
N ILE A 393 10.11 -3.57 -9.43
CA ILE A 393 8.70 -3.18 -9.28
C ILE A 393 8.59 -1.71 -8.90
N PHE A 394 9.35 -1.27 -7.89
CA PHE A 394 9.28 0.11 -7.41
C PHE A 394 9.87 1.12 -8.40
N GLU A 395 10.91 0.74 -9.13
CA GLU A 395 11.47 1.56 -10.21
C GLU A 395 10.44 1.85 -11.31
N ILE A 396 9.65 0.84 -11.71
CA ILE A 396 8.60 0.98 -12.73
C ILE A 396 7.41 1.78 -12.19
N ALA A 397 7.03 1.57 -10.94
CA ALA A 397 5.75 2.00 -10.40
C ALA A 397 5.78 3.32 -9.63
N THR A 398 6.97 3.81 -9.20
CA THR A 398 7.07 4.92 -8.24
C THR A 398 8.11 5.96 -8.65
N ASN A 399 7.86 7.20 -8.24
CA ASN A 399 8.78 8.33 -8.36
C ASN A 399 9.45 8.63 -7.01
N GLU A 400 10.28 9.67 -6.96
CA GLU A 400 11.22 9.97 -5.88
C GLU A 400 10.63 10.10 -4.46
N ASN A 401 9.38 10.55 -4.33
CA ASN A 401 8.76 10.82 -3.02
C ASN A 401 7.53 9.96 -2.74
N ASP A 402 7.29 8.93 -3.55
CA ASP A 402 6.08 8.12 -3.43
C ASP A 402 6.10 7.18 -2.22
N LEU A 403 4.90 6.90 -1.71
CA LEU A 403 4.67 6.00 -0.59
C LEU A 403 4.36 4.58 -1.11
N ILE A 404 5.06 3.60 -0.55
CA ILE A 404 4.91 2.18 -0.83
C ILE A 404 4.31 1.50 0.40
N LEU A 405 3.33 0.63 0.19
CA LEU A 405 2.70 -0.17 1.26
C LEU A 405 2.90 -1.66 0.98
N ASP A 406 3.30 -2.39 2.02
CA ASP A 406 3.34 -3.85 2.03
C ASP A 406 2.69 -4.34 3.32
N PHE A 407 1.50 -4.95 3.19
CA PHE A 407 0.77 -5.45 4.35
C PHE A 407 0.87 -6.98 4.55
N PHE A 408 1.82 -7.61 3.86
CA PHE A 408 2.33 -8.95 4.11
C PHE A 408 3.87 -8.93 4.12
N ALA A 409 4.45 -8.06 4.96
CA ALA A 409 5.86 -7.69 4.89
C ALA A 409 6.87 -8.84 5.07
N GLY A 410 6.46 -9.95 5.70
CA GLY A 410 7.25 -11.15 5.88
C GLY A 410 8.62 -10.86 6.49
N SER A 411 9.69 -11.13 5.74
CA SER A 411 11.06 -10.83 6.19
C SER A 411 11.49 -9.36 6.02
N GLY A 412 10.59 -8.45 5.59
CA GLY A 412 10.91 -7.02 5.41
C GLY A 412 11.70 -6.69 4.14
N THR A 413 11.57 -7.50 3.10
CA THR A 413 12.30 -7.28 1.83
C THR A 413 11.91 -5.96 1.17
N THR A 414 10.65 -5.55 1.27
CA THR A 414 10.15 -4.29 0.70
C THR A 414 10.92 -3.09 1.24
N GLY A 415 11.08 -2.96 2.56
CA GLY A 415 11.85 -1.87 3.16
C GLY A 415 13.31 -1.87 2.71
N HIS A 416 13.96 -3.04 2.71
CA HIS A 416 15.34 -3.19 2.19
C HIS A 416 15.45 -2.74 0.73
N SER A 417 14.48 -3.11 -0.11
CA SER A 417 14.49 -2.76 -1.55
C SER A 417 14.26 -1.27 -1.77
N VAL A 418 13.39 -0.63 -0.98
CA VAL A 418 13.16 0.82 -1.05
C VAL A 418 14.42 1.58 -0.66
N VAL A 419 15.07 1.22 0.43
CA VAL A 419 16.34 1.85 0.85
C VAL A 419 17.41 1.68 -0.21
N LYS A 420 17.55 0.47 -0.78
CA LYS A 420 18.51 0.18 -1.84
C LYS A 420 18.26 1.02 -3.10
N LEU A 421 16.99 1.14 -3.51
CA LEU A 421 16.61 1.93 -4.68
C LEU A 421 16.80 3.44 -4.45
N ASN A 422 16.41 3.94 -3.27
CA ASN A 422 16.65 5.33 -2.89
C ASN A 422 18.13 5.68 -2.93
N ASN A 423 18.99 4.81 -2.37
CA ASN A 423 20.44 5.01 -2.41
C ASN A 423 21.01 5.01 -3.83
N LYS A 424 20.48 4.14 -4.74
CA LYS A 424 20.88 4.09 -6.16
C LYS A 424 20.46 5.36 -6.91
N GLN A 425 19.25 5.87 -6.67
CA GLN A 425 18.62 6.94 -7.44
C GLN A 425 18.64 8.31 -6.76
N GLN A 426 19.21 8.40 -5.54
CA GLN A 426 19.17 9.60 -4.70
C GLN A 426 17.73 10.12 -4.49
N ALA A 427 16.82 9.19 -4.16
CA ALA A 427 15.40 9.44 -4.01
C ALA A 427 14.94 9.27 -2.54
N HIS A 428 13.72 9.71 -2.23
CA HIS A 428 13.14 9.74 -0.89
C HIS A 428 11.81 8.98 -0.83
N ARG A 429 11.71 7.82 -1.53
CA ARG A 429 10.54 6.93 -1.40
C ARG A 429 10.39 6.47 0.03
N LYS A 430 9.14 6.37 0.47
CA LYS A 430 8.76 6.00 1.83
C LYS A 430 8.05 4.65 1.81
N PHE A 431 8.11 3.93 2.93
CA PHE A 431 7.39 2.68 3.05
C PHE A 431 6.57 2.58 4.34
N ILE A 432 5.48 1.83 4.25
CA ILE A 432 4.74 1.29 5.38
C ILE A 432 4.75 -0.23 5.24
N LEU A 433 5.33 -0.92 6.23
CA LEU A 433 5.32 -2.38 6.33
C LEU A 433 4.37 -2.80 7.42
N VAL A 434 3.51 -3.78 7.14
CA VAL A 434 2.64 -4.37 8.16
C VAL A 434 2.93 -5.85 8.26
N GLN A 435 3.20 -6.32 9.47
CA GLN A 435 3.46 -7.72 9.76
C GLN A 435 2.79 -8.15 11.06
N ILE A 436 2.06 -9.24 10.99
CA ILE A 436 1.48 -9.84 12.19
C ILE A 436 2.59 -10.47 13.05
N PRO A 437 2.53 -10.38 14.39
CA PRO A 437 3.47 -11.01 15.32
C PRO A 437 3.20 -12.52 15.44
N GLU A 438 3.32 -13.25 14.32
CA GLU A 438 3.22 -14.69 14.29
C GLU A 438 4.42 -15.33 14.98
N PHE A 439 4.18 -16.28 15.87
CA PHE A 439 5.24 -16.99 16.57
C PHE A 439 6.06 -17.87 15.64
N THR A 440 7.38 -17.79 15.77
CA THR A 440 8.30 -18.73 15.14
C THR A 440 8.28 -20.07 15.89
N ASP A 441 8.45 -21.18 15.17
CA ASP A 441 8.57 -22.49 15.80
C ASP A 441 9.80 -22.52 16.73
N LYS A 442 9.64 -23.01 17.95
CA LYS A 442 10.69 -23.12 18.94
C LYS A 442 11.91 -23.92 18.48
N LYS A 443 11.74 -24.82 17.49
CA LYS A 443 12.81 -25.61 16.89
C LYS A 443 13.46 -24.92 15.68
N SER A 444 12.82 -23.87 15.13
CA SER A 444 13.29 -23.18 13.93
C SER A 444 14.65 -22.49 14.16
N PRO A 445 15.42 -22.26 13.10
CA PRO A 445 16.60 -21.41 13.12
C PRO A 445 16.30 -19.99 13.59
N ALA A 446 15.14 -19.42 13.21
CA ALA A 446 14.69 -18.10 13.63
C ALA A 446 14.59 -17.98 15.16
N TYR A 447 13.90 -18.91 15.81
CA TYR A 447 13.76 -18.91 17.27
C TYR A 447 15.13 -19.07 17.98
N LYS A 448 16.00 -19.95 17.46
CA LYS A 448 17.37 -20.15 17.99
C LYS A 448 18.24 -18.90 17.81
N ALA A 449 18.01 -18.10 16.77
CA ALA A 449 18.69 -16.83 16.55
C ALA A 449 18.13 -15.69 17.42
N GLY A 450 17.07 -15.95 18.22
CA GLY A 450 16.48 -14.97 19.14
C GLY A 450 15.20 -14.31 18.65
N TYR A 451 14.75 -14.60 17.41
CA TYR A 451 13.51 -14.04 16.86
C TYR A 451 12.31 -14.91 17.28
N LYS A 452 11.48 -14.38 18.13
CA LYS A 452 10.28 -15.08 18.64
C LYS A 452 9.07 -14.94 17.72
N THR A 453 9.03 -13.86 16.94
CA THR A 453 7.95 -13.57 15.98
C THR A 453 8.53 -13.20 14.61
N ILE A 454 7.67 -13.34 13.57
CA ILE A 454 8.04 -12.92 12.21
C ILE A 454 8.25 -11.41 12.12
N SER A 455 7.46 -10.63 12.85
CA SER A 455 7.61 -9.16 12.90
C SER A 455 8.96 -8.71 13.46
N GLU A 456 9.54 -9.47 14.41
CA GLU A 456 10.91 -9.21 14.89
C GLU A 456 11.95 -9.41 13.78
N ILE A 457 11.75 -10.37 12.87
CA ILE A 457 12.62 -10.56 11.69
C ILE A 457 12.50 -9.37 10.73
N THR A 458 11.27 -8.91 10.48
CA THR A 458 11.00 -7.71 9.66
C THR A 458 11.76 -6.49 10.16
N ILE A 459 11.65 -6.22 11.47
CA ILE A 459 12.31 -5.10 12.14
C ILE A 459 13.83 -5.27 12.10
N ALA A 460 14.34 -6.45 12.46
CA ALA A 460 15.77 -6.72 12.52
C ALA A 460 16.45 -6.57 11.15
N ARG A 461 15.84 -7.07 10.07
CA ARG A 461 16.37 -6.89 8.72
C ARG A 461 16.48 -5.42 8.36
N ASN A 462 15.41 -4.64 8.57
CA ASN A 462 15.41 -3.22 8.23
C ASN A 462 16.40 -2.42 9.10
N LYS A 463 16.59 -2.80 10.38
CA LYS A 463 17.62 -2.24 11.24
C LYS A 463 19.03 -2.53 10.70
N ALA A 464 19.31 -3.78 10.31
CA ALA A 464 20.59 -4.17 9.74
C ALA A 464 20.88 -3.42 8.42
N VAL A 465 19.84 -3.13 7.62
CA VAL A 465 19.96 -2.33 6.40
C VAL A 465 20.36 -0.89 6.73
N VAL A 466 19.72 -0.25 7.71
CA VAL A 466 20.09 1.10 8.17
C VAL A 466 21.54 1.14 8.63
N GLU A 467 21.93 0.20 9.51
CA GLU A 467 23.31 0.12 10.03
C GLU A 467 24.34 -0.09 8.92
N LYS A 468 24.01 -0.91 7.92
CA LYS A 468 24.88 -1.16 6.76
C LYS A 468 25.18 0.13 5.99
N TYR A 469 24.14 0.86 5.58
CA TYR A 469 24.31 2.08 4.79
C TYR A 469 24.96 3.21 5.58
N GLN A 470 24.70 3.32 6.89
CA GLN A 470 25.40 4.25 7.77
C GLN A 470 26.91 3.95 7.84
N LYS A 471 27.28 2.68 8.02
CA LYS A 471 28.71 2.25 8.04
C LYS A 471 29.39 2.47 6.68
N GLU A 472 28.69 2.19 5.58
CA GLU A 472 29.25 2.40 4.22
C GLU A 472 29.51 3.88 3.91
N SER A 473 28.86 4.80 4.60
CA SER A 473 29.05 6.25 4.45
C SER A 473 30.15 6.81 5.37
N GLU A 474 30.57 6.08 6.40
CA GLU A 474 31.62 6.51 7.33
C GLU A 474 32.94 6.77 6.58
N GLY A 475 33.51 7.96 6.77
CA GLY A 475 34.77 8.38 6.16
C GLY A 475 34.71 8.74 4.68
N LYS A 476 33.53 8.73 4.06
CA LYS A 476 33.36 9.25 2.70
C LYS A 476 33.06 10.76 2.71
N ILE A 477 33.51 11.46 1.67
CA ILE A 477 33.02 12.80 1.40
C ILE A 477 31.65 12.64 0.77
N ILE A 478 30.62 13.11 1.47
CA ILE A 478 29.21 13.06 1.04
C ILE A 478 28.71 14.48 0.82
N ASP A 479 27.88 14.67 -0.19
CA ASP A 479 27.16 15.92 -0.41
C ASP A 479 26.01 16.12 0.59
N GLU A 480 25.40 17.29 0.58
CA GLU A 480 24.31 17.64 1.51
C GLU A 480 23.06 16.78 1.28
N ASP A 481 22.75 16.45 0.02
CA ASP A 481 21.58 15.64 -0.34
C ASP A 481 21.73 14.20 0.15
N TYR A 482 22.89 13.59 -0.04
CA TYR A 482 23.16 12.25 0.47
C TYR A 482 23.22 12.21 2.01
N LYS A 483 23.72 13.28 2.63
CA LYS A 483 23.68 13.42 4.10
C LYS A 483 22.24 13.48 4.61
N LEU A 484 21.38 14.29 3.97
CA LEU A 484 19.95 14.36 4.31
C LEU A 484 19.28 12.99 4.17
N GLN A 485 19.60 12.25 3.10
CA GLN A 485 19.10 10.91 2.88
C GLN A 485 19.52 9.94 3.99
N LEU A 486 20.77 10.01 4.44
CA LEU A 486 21.25 9.19 5.57
C LEU A 486 20.60 9.58 6.89
N ASP A 487 20.37 10.87 7.13
CA ASP A 487 19.69 11.36 8.34
C ASP A 487 18.22 10.91 8.39
N GLN A 488 17.57 10.75 7.24
CA GLN A 488 16.20 10.22 7.11
C GLN A 488 16.14 8.69 7.09
N LEU A 489 17.29 8.02 7.01
CA LEU A 489 17.37 6.56 6.97
C LEU A 489 17.03 5.99 8.34
N GLY A 490 15.88 5.36 8.44
CA GLY A 490 15.35 4.80 9.67
C GLY A 490 13.91 4.33 9.49
N PHE A 491 13.23 4.04 10.59
CA PHE A 491 11.81 3.72 10.62
C PHE A 491 11.22 3.88 12.02
N LYS A 492 9.94 4.24 12.07
CA LYS A 492 9.13 4.21 13.31
C LYS A 492 8.46 2.85 13.42
N VAL A 493 8.43 2.29 14.61
CA VAL A 493 7.68 1.05 14.91
C VAL A 493 6.41 1.39 15.65
N PHE A 494 5.30 0.81 15.21
CA PHE A 494 4.01 0.87 15.89
C PHE A 494 3.49 -0.53 16.15
N THR A 495 2.71 -0.69 17.22
CA THR A 495 2.00 -1.92 17.56
C THR A 495 0.51 -1.71 17.52
N LEU A 496 -0.22 -2.60 16.88
CA LEU A 496 -1.68 -2.59 16.92
C LEU A 496 -2.17 -2.91 18.33
N SER A 497 -3.02 -2.09 18.87
CA SER A 497 -3.55 -2.20 20.23
C SER A 497 -5.04 -1.89 20.30
N LYS A 498 -5.65 -2.23 21.44
CA LYS A 498 -7.02 -1.78 21.75
C LYS A 498 -7.04 -0.28 21.96
N SER A 499 -8.14 0.36 21.57
CA SER A 499 -8.38 1.76 21.85
C SER A 499 -8.26 2.06 23.35
N SER A 500 -7.60 3.16 23.69
CA SER A 500 -7.53 3.69 25.05
C SER A 500 -8.88 4.22 25.57
N PHE A 501 -9.84 4.41 24.64
CA PHE A 501 -11.19 4.87 25.03
C PHE A 501 -12.02 3.72 25.58
N PRO A 502 -12.65 3.89 26.75
CA PRO A 502 -13.49 2.86 27.36
C PRO A 502 -14.70 2.55 26.47
N ARG A 503 -15.10 1.28 26.44
CA ARG A 503 -16.37 0.90 25.82
C ARG A 503 -17.53 1.55 26.56
N THR A 504 -18.46 2.11 25.81
CA THR A 504 -19.74 2.66 26.34
C THR A 504 -20.89 1.68 26.16
N ASP A 505 -20.61 0.46 25.73
CA ASP A 505 -21.62 -0.56 25.40
C ASP A 505 -21.96 -1.35 26.67
N PHE A 506 -22.91 -0.88 27.46
CA PHE A 506 -23.55 -1.71 28.46
C PHE A 506 -24.81 -2.32 27.86
N THR A 507 -24.88 -3.63 27.82
CA THR A 507 -26.10 -4.37 27.42
C THR A 507 -26.62 -5.06 28.66
N PRO A 508 -27.86 -4.77 29.11
CA PRO A 508 -28.48 -5.48 30.21
C PRO A 508 -28.54 -6.98 29.91
N ASP A 509 -28.28 -7.81 30.92
CA ASP A 509 -28.40 -9.25 30.80
C ASP A 509 -29.90 -9.63 30.80
N PRO A 510 -30.44 -10.20 29.70
CA PRO A 510 -31.86 -10.55 29.61
C PRO A 510 -32.28 -11.65 30.55
N THR A 511 -31.36 -12.37 31.21
CA THR A 511 -31.63 -13.41 32.19
C THR A 511 -31.74 -12.88 33.61
N LYS A 512 -31.44 -11.60 33.87
CA LYS A 512 -31.41 -10.95 35.17
C LYS A 512 -32.55 -9.96 35.32
N ASN A 513 -32.96 -9.72 36.57
CA ASN A 513 -34.00 -8.73 36.88
C ASN A 513 -33.45 -7.29 36.79
N GLU A 514 -34.33 -6.30 36.97
CA GLU A 514 -33.98 -4.88 36.80
C GLU A 514 -32.99 -4.39 37.88
N GLU A 515 -33.12 -4.87 39.13
CA GLU A 515 -32.20 -4.50 40.22
C GLU A 515 -30.80 -5.12 40.02
N GLU A 516 -30.69 -6.34 39.54
CA GLU A 516 -29.44 -6.99 39.23
C GLU A 516 -28.76 -6.36 38.02
N ASN A 517 -29.51 -5.96 37.00
CA ASN A 517 -28.98 -5.20 35.86
C ASN A 517 -28.52 -3.81 36.24
N LEU A 518 -29.20 -3.15 37.16
CA LEU A 518 -28.78 -1.85 37.72
C LEU A 518 -27.46 -1.97 38.51
N ALA A 519 -27.31 -3.05 39.28
CA ALA A 519 -26.06 -3.34 40.00
C ALA A 519 -24.89 -3.59 39.02
N LEU A 520 -25.11 -4.37 37.97
CA LEU A 520 -24.12 -4.59 36.89
C LEU A 520 -23.74 -3.29 36.18
N PHE A 521 -24.72 -2.43 35.93
CA PHE A 521 -24.48 -1.11 35.36
C PHE A 521 -23.64 -0.21 36.27
N GLN A 522 -23.90 -0.20 37.58
CA GLN A 522 -23.12 0.53 38.54
C GLN A 522 -21.69 0.00 38.68
N GLU A 523 -21.50 -1.32 38.64
CA GLU A 523 -20.18 -1.96 38.63
C GLU A 523 -19.43 -1.62 37.35
N TYR A 524 -20.10 -1.67 36.20
CA TYR A 524 -19.58 -1.24 34.91
C TYR A 524 -19.11 0.21 34.92
N ILE A 525 -19.90 1.15 35.47
CA ILE A 525 -19.50 2.56 35.61
C ILE A 525 -18.26 2.68 36.51
N LYS A 526 -18.21 2.02 37.66
CA LYS A 526 -17.06 2.07 38.57
C LYS A 526 -15.79 1.50 37.93
N GLU A 527 -15.92 0.44 37.16
CA GLU A 527 -14.78 -0.14 36.44
C GLU A 527 -14.31 0.80 35.33
N LYS A 528 -15.21 1.47 34.62
CA LYS A 528 -14.89 2.49 33.62
C LYS A 528 -14.23 3.74 34.22
N GLU A 529 -14.73 4.21 35.36
CA GLU A 529 -14.08 5.29 36.09
C GLU A 529 -12.68 4.92 36.56
N ARG A 530 -12.47 3.66 36.98
CA ARG A 530 -11.16 3.15 37.38
C ARG A 530 -10.23 3.00 36.17
N GLN A 531 -10.72 2.57 35.02
CA GLN A 531 -9.96 2.52 33.77
C GLN A 531 -9.58 3.92 33.27
N LEU A 532 -10.44 4.91 33.46
CA LEU A 532 -10.17 6.32 33.14
C LEU A 532 -9.19 7.00 34.09
N THR A 533 -8.99 6.46 35.30
CA THR A 533 -8.06 6.98 36.33
C THR A 533 -6.72 6.25 36.36
N LEU A 534 -6.61 5.06 35.77
CA LEU A 534 -5.33 4.39 35.54
C LEU A 534 -4.56 5.18 34.48
N ALA A 535 -3.38 5.66 34.86
CA ALA A 535 -2.50 6.55 34.11
C ALA A 535 -2.50 6.25 32.60
N PHE A 536 -3.18 7.09 31.83
CA PHE A 536 -3.02 7.10 30.37
C PHE A 536 -1.57 7.48 30.08
N ASN A 537 -0.94 6.74 29.20
CA ASN A 537 0.23 7.26 28.52
C ASN A 537 -0.25 8.39 27.61
N GLU A 538 0.15 9.61 27.92
CA GLU A 538 -0.25 10.82 27.21
C GLU A 538 0.06 10.72 25.72
N GLU A 539 1.23 10.19 25.36
CA GLU A 539 1.67 10.01 23.98
C GLU A 539 0.80 9.02 23.22
N GLU A 540 0.42 7.89 23.85
CA GLU A 540 -0.45 6.89 23.24
C GLU A 540 -1.84 7.47 22.95
N LEU A 541 -2.38 8.24 23.88
CA LEU A 541 -3.68 8.90 23.72
C LEU A 541 -3.64 9.95 22.60
N ILE A 542 -2.61 10.79 22.57
CA ILE A 542 -2.40 11.78 21.51
C ILE A 542 -2.30 11.09 20.16
N THR A 543 -1.50 10.01 20.06
CA THR A 543 -1.34 9.21 18.83
C THR A 543 -2.70 8.69 18.34
N GLU A 544 -3.48 8.07 19.22
CA GLU A 544 -4.81 7.55 18.88
C GLU A 544 -5.73 8.63 18.33
N ILE A 545 -5.77 9.77 18.99
CA ILE A 545 -6.63 10.89 18.59
C ILE A 545 -6.19 11.43 17.22
N LEU A 546 -4.91 11.69 17.04
CA LEU A 546 -4.38 12.24 15.80
C LEU A 546 -4.65 11.32 14.61
N ILE A 547 -4.46 10.00 14.76
CA ILE A 547 -4.80 9.02 13.73
C ILE A 547 -6.29 9.09 13.38
N LYS A 548 -7.18 9.10 14.38
CA LYS A 548 -8.63 9.20 14.16
C LYS A 548 -9.06 10.54 13.55
N GLN A 549 -8.28 11.59 13.76
CA GLN A 549 -8.44 12.90 13.11
C GLN A 549 -7.78 12.95 11.72
N GLY A 550 -7.22 11.84 11.26
CA GLY A 550 -6.65 11.68 9.93
C GLY A 550 -5.25 12.28 9.77
N PHE A 551 -4.50 12.47 10.85
CA PHE A 551 -3.07 12.80 10.77
C PHE A 551 -2.26 11.56 10.38
N MET A 552 -1.25 11.75 9.54
CA MET A 552 -0.30 10.68 9.20
C MET A 552 0.55 10.32 10.43
N LEU A 553 1.01 9.07 10.50
CA LEU A 553 1.85 8.55 11.60
C LEU A 553 3.23 9.23 11.71
N THR A 554 3.57 10.02 10.70
CA THR A 554 4.80 10.84 10.63
C THR A 554 4.65 12.21 11.27
N TYR A 555 3.52 12.48 11.94
CA TYR A 555 3.27 13.75 12.60
C TYR A 555 4.38 14.13 13.60
N LYS A 556 4.54 15.43 13.81
CA LYS A 556 5.44 16.02 14.81
C LYS A 556 4.62 16.77 15.84
N LEU A 557 5.06 16.75 17.09
CA LEU A 557 4.47 17.48 18.21
C LEU A 557 5.42 18.56 18.68
N GLU A 558 4.94 19.78 18.75
CA GLU A 558 5.67 20.92 19.32
C GLU A 558 4.93 21.47 20.51
N LYS A 559 5.53 21.34 21.72
CA LYS A 559 4.95 21.90 22.94
C LYS A 559 4.88 23.43 22.84
N GLN A 560 3.74 23.99 23.17
CA GLN A 560 3.48 25.42 23.09
C GLN A 560 3.72 26.13 24.43
N PRO A 561 4.86 26.83 24.63
CA PRO A 561 5.25 27.42 25.92
C PRO A 561 4.33 28.52 26.43
N ARG A 562 3.53 29.11 25.54
CA ARG A 562 2.57 30.15 25.90
C ARG A 562 1.45 29.70 26.87
N PHE A 563 1.14 28.40 26.85
CA PHE A 563 0.14 27.83 27.75
C PHE A 563 0.83 27.35 29.02
N THR A 564 0.84 28.20 30.05
CA THR A 564 1.53 27.89 31.31
C THR A 564 0.67 27.03 32.27
N SER A 565 -0.65 27.09 32.11
CA SER A 565 -1.62 26.37 32.93
C SER A 565 -2.11 25.06 32.34
N ASN A 566 -1.82 24.81 31.06
CA ASN A 566 -2.16 23.58 30.36
C ASN A 566 -1.00 23.13 29.47
N THR A 567 -0.89 21.82 29.27
CA THR A 567 0.05 21.25 28.28
C THR A 567 -0.67 21.19 26.93
N VAL A 568 -0.30 22.08 26.03
CA VAL A 568 -0.84 22.13 24.66
C VAL A 568 0.27 21.86 23.66
N TYR A 569 0.03 20.98 22.72
CA TYR A 569 0.93 20.70 21.61
C TYR A 569 0.34 21.23 20.30
N LEU A 570 1.20 21.72 19.42
CA LEU A 570 0.89 21.88 18.00
C LEU A 570 1.31 20.60 17.30
N ALA A 571 0.34 19.86 16.76
CA ALA A 571 0.57 18.70 15.93
C ALA A 571 0.58 19.12 14.46
N THR A 572 1.55 18.64 13.68
CA THR A 572 1.60 18.81 12.23
C THR A 572 2.12 17.54 11.54
N ASP A 573 1.53 17.17 10.41
CA ASP A 573 2.00 16.09 9.54
C ASP A 573 2.49 16.59 8.17
N GLY A 574 2.64 17.93 8.04
CA GLY A 574 2.99 18.60 6.79
C GLY A 574 1.80 18.99 5.91
N GLU A 575 0.65 18.31 6.06
CA GLU A 575 -0.60 18.66 5.37
C GLU A 575 -1.64 19.29 6.30
N LYS A 576 -1.66 18.84 7.56
CA LYS A 576 -2.62 19.25 8.58
C LYS A 576 -1.91 19.82 9.79
N GLU A 577 -2.60 20.74 10.48
CA GLU A 577 -2.17 21.30 11.75
C GLU A 577 -3.33 21.35 12.72
N ALA A 578 -3.08 21.00 13.99
CA ALA A 578 -4.05 21.14 15.07
C ALA A 578 -3.36 21.38 16.41
N TYR A 579 -3.98 22.17 17.26
CA TYR A 579 -3.62 22.20 18.67
C TYR A 579 -4.31 21.03 19.38
N ILE A 580 -3.57 20.32 20.22
CA ILE A 580 -4.08 19.18 20.99
C ILE A 580 -3.65 19.27 22.44
N THR A 581 -4.59 18.98 23.35
CA THR A 581 -4.32 18.78 24.77
C THR A 581 -5.12 17.60 25.31
N VAL A 582 -4.51 16.83 26.17
CA VAL A 582 -5.13 15.70 26.88
C VAL A 582 -5.23 15.95 28.38
N ASP A 583 -5.04 17.20 28.81
CA ASP A 583 -5.22 17.62 30.21
C ASP A 583 -6.64 17.33 30.69
N ALA A 584 -6.77 16.91 31.94
CA ALA A 584 -8.06 16.59 32.56
C ALA A 584 -8.94 17.82 32.82
N ASN A 585 -8.34 19.03 32.93
CA ASN A 585 -9.04 20.30 33.12
C ASN A 585 -8.44 21.37 32.24
N LEU A 586 -9.28 22.13 31.54
CA LEU A 586 -8.86 23.30 30.78
C LEU A 586 -9.09 24.57 31.58
N ASN A 587 -8.04 25.36 31.73
CA ASN A 587 -8.09 26.69 32.36
C ASN A 587 -8.82 27.69 31.47
N ASP A 588 -9.44 28.69 32.10
CA ASP A 588 -10.21 29.72 31.39
C ASP A 588 -9.33 30.51 30.41
N GLU A 589 -8.08 30.79 30.77
CA GLU A 589 -7.10 31.46 29.92
C GLU A 589 -6.85 30.67 28.59
N THR A 590 -6.72 29.34 28.67
CA THR A 590 -6.55 28.48 27.49
C THR A 590 -7.83 28.50 26.64
N VAL A 591 -8.99 28.42 27.25
CA VAL A 591 -10.29 28.48 26.57
C VAL A 591 -10.48 29.83 25.86
N GLU A 592 -10.21 30.95 26.54
CA GLU A 592 -10.31 32.30 25.97
C GLU A 592 -9.36 32.46 24.76
N TYR A 593 -8.14 31.93 24.86
CA TYR A 593 -7.21 31.96 23.72
C TYR A 593 -7.81 31.31 22.47
N PHE A 594 -8.36 30.12 22.58
CA PHE A 594 -8.94 29.42 21.44
C PHE A 594 -10.27 30.02 20.95
N MET A 595 -11.02 30.67 21.80
CA MET A 595 -12.19 31.46 21.38
C MET A 595 -11.82 32.70 20.55
N GLN A 596 -10.61 33.23 20.73
CA GLN A 596 -10.09 34.40 20.00
C GLN A 596 -9.27 33.99 18.75
N HIS A 597 -8.65 32.77 18.74
CA HIS A 597 -7.78 32.27 17.68
C HIS A 597 -8.40 31.02 17.07
N THR A 598 -9.29 31.22 16.10
CA THR A 598 -10.08 30.14 15.46
C THR A 598 -9.54 29.70 14.10
N ASP A 599 -8.31 30.06 13.77
CA ASP A 599 -7.67 29.77 12.50
C ASP A 599 -7.30 28.28 12.34
N LYS A 600 -6.83 27.65 13.43
CA LYS A 600 -6.43 26.25 13.48
C LYS A 600 -7.41 25.39 14.27
N LYS A 601 -7.40 24.08 14.00
CA LYS A 601 -8.21 23.11 14.75
C LYS A 601 -7.70 23.00 16.19
N PHE A 602 -8.64 22.92 17.16
CA PHE A 602 -8.34 22.64 18.55
C PHE A 602 -9.02 21.36 19.01
N ILE A 603 -8.24 20.46 19.61
CA ILE A 603 -8.65 19.13 20.06
C ILE A 603 -8.39 19.01 21.55
N CYS A 604 -9.39 18.61 22.33
CA CYS A 604 -9.23 18.38 23.76
C CYS A 604 -10.13 17.24 24.26
N ILE A 605 -9.91 16.79 25.50
CA ILE A 605 -10.76 15.79 26.15
C ILE A 605 -12.09 16.44 26.56
N GLU A 606 -13.23 15.80 26.24
CA GLU A 606 -14.57 16.31 26.57
C GLU A 606 -14.73 16.57 28.07
N ARG A 607 -14.22 15.66 28.91
CA ARG A 607 -14.29 15.78 30.36
C ARG A 607 -13.48 16.94 30.94
N ALA A 608 -12.56 17.52 30.17
CA ALA A 608 -11.79 18.70 30.59
C ALA A 608 -12.61 20.00 30.54
N LEU A 609 -13.82 19.94 30.01
CA LEU A 609 -14.70 21.06 29.75
C LEU A 609 -15.98 20.94 30.59
N ASP A 610 -16.38 22.05 31.22
CA ASP A 610 -17.77 22.21 31.65
C ASP A 610 -18.67 22.55 30.45
N THR A 611 -19.98 22.50 30.66
CA THR A 611 -21.00 22.77 29.64
C THR A 611 -20.82 24.14 28.98
N THR A 612 -20.45 25.16 29.76
CA THR A 612 -20.30 26.55 29.30
C THR A 612 -19.06 26.67 28.38
N LYS A 613 -17.92 26.16 28.82
CA LYS A 613 -16.67 26.14 28.02
C LYS A 613 -16.87 25.40 26.71
N LYS A 614 -17.50 24.23 26.77
CA LYS A 614 -17.80 23.43 25.58
C LYS A 614 -18.71 24.18 24.59
N PHE A 615 -19.77 24.78 25.09
CA PHE A 615 -20.69 25.55 24.25
C PHE A 615 -19.99 26.74 23.59
N ASN A 616 -19.25 27.53 24.36
CA ASN A 616 -18.53 28.70 23.86
C ASN A 616 -17.49 28.37 22.82
N LEU A 617 -16.67 27.32 23.04
CA LEU A 617 -15.68 26.86 22.07
C LEU A 617 -16.36 26.35 20.78
N LYS A 618 -17.45 25.59 20.91
CA LYS A 618 -18.19 25.07 19.74
C LYS A 618 -18.86 26.22 18.94
N GLU A 619 -19.40 27.23 19.61
CA GLU A 619 -20.00 28.39 18.93
C GLU A 619 -18.93 29.18 18.14
N LYS A 620 -17.75 29.43 18.76
CA LYS A 620 -16.70 30.26 18.16
C LYS A 620 -15.87 29.53 17.10
N MET A 621 -15.49 28.30 17.37
CA MET A 621 -14.59 27.52 16.48
C MET A 621 -15.33 26.64 15.49
N GLN A 622 -16.64 26.36 15.71
CA GLN A 622 -17.48 25.54 14.83
C GLN A 622 -16.85 24.15 14.54
N GLU A 623 -16.61 23.81 13.27
CA GLU A 623 -16.02 22.54 12.85
C GLU A 623 -14.54 22.37 13.24
N LYS A 624 -13.88 23.45 13.63
CA LYS A 624 -12.47 23.42 14.06
C LYS A 624 -12.30 23.07 15.53
N PHE A 625 -13.39 22.96 16.28
CA PHE A 625 -13.36 22.50 17.67
C PHE A 625 -13.76 21.02 17.74
N TYR A 626 -12.93 20.23 18.40
CA TYR A 626 -13.18 18.82 18.60
C TYR A 626 -12.94 18.42 20.06
N ALA A 627 -13.99 17.96 20.73
CA ALA A 627 -13.93 17.38 22.07
C ALA A 627 -14.26 15.88 21.98
N PHE A 628 -13.39 15.00 22.50
CA PHE A 628 -13.54 13.55 22.41
C PHE A 628 -13.64 12.90 23.80
#